data_e4aa3dc3365bd025e1c6fea1d200e40b
#
_entry.id   e4aa3dc3365bd025e1c6fea1d200e40b
#
_cell.length_a   1.000
_cell.length_b   1.000
_cell.length_c   1.000
_cell.angle_alpha   90.00
_cell.angle_beta   90.00
_cell.angle_gamma   90.00
#
_symmetry.space_group_name_H-M   'P 1'
#
loop_
_entity.id
_entity.type
_entity.pdbx_description
1 polymer ?
#
loop_
_entity_poly.entity_id
_entity_poly.type
_entity_poly.pdbx_seq_one_letter_code
_entity_poly.pdbx_strand_id
1 'polypeptide(L)'
;MLHRCTIRLSTRLSPALLVRPTSRAMSTTNRFPVSDRVAPELAKSSDVWSVFSPLAGHVPKDALNLGQGFMNWAPADFIREAHVKALETVASNHYQLPRGSAHLRQALSKYLSPSFKRGKELDVNTEITVTAGANEGMYSFASAFTRPGDEVIIFEPFFDQYVPQITFNGGVPVYVPIRAPEGASTSNVSASEWKINFDELRKAITPKTKQIWINTPHNPIGKVFDEDELREIGKIAEEHDLIIVADEVYDCLTFEGREHTRIASLSDDLWNRTITIGSAGKSFSATGWRVGWAVGPHHLIQPLTAAHTRIVFCVNGPAQEATAVGIEKALENGYFEDQRKAYDERKAVLLEGLDKLGLPYTVPHGAYFVLVNTSRLQIPADFEIPKLIEGRAKDWICAWFIAQTAKVVFIPPTDFYSKEHWSLGENWIRVAFCKDPDTLRQATERLLALKPYIKDA
;
A
#
# COMPACT_ATOMS: atom_id res chain seq x y z
N MET A 1 -27.22 -65.33 33.83
CA MET A 1 -28.68 -65.10 33.80
C MET A 1 -28.91 -63.78 33.04
N LEU A 2 -29.33 -63.92 31.78
CA LEU A 2 -29.59 -62.81 30.85
C LEU A 2 -31.07 -62.47 30.94
N HIS A 3 -31.41 -61.25 31.34
CA HIS A 3 -32.77 -60.72 31.20
C HIS A 3 -32.89 -59.92 29.93
N ARG A 4 -33.62 -60.46 28.95
CA ARG A 4 -34.11 -59.78 27.78
C ARG A 4 -35.31 -58.90 28.14
N CYS A 5 -35.23 -57.62 27.91
CA CYS A 5 -36.36 -56.70 27.97
C CYS A 5 -36.86 -56.45 26.54
N THR A 6 -38.09 -56.93 26.25
CA THR A 6 -38.74 -56.81 24.97
C THR A 6 -39.67 -55.60 24.99
N ILE A 7 -39.37 -54.53 24.28
CA ILE A 7 -40.26 -53.40 24.12
C ILE A 7 -41.03 -53.54 22.78
N ARG A 8 -42.37 -53.62 22.93
CA ARG A 8 -43.33 -53.64 21.80
C ARG A 8 -43.50 -52.22 21.28
N LEU A 9 -43.17 -51.98 20.01
CA LEU A 9 -43.53 -50.80 19.29
C LEU A 9 -44.95 -50.91 18.72
N SER A 10 -45.85 -50.01 19.14
CA SER A 10 -47.18 -49.84 18.53
C SER A 10 -47.06 -48.76 17.46
N THR A 11 -47.23 -49.18 16.22
CA THR A 11 -47.36 -48.30 15.05
C THR A 11 -48.74 -47.67 14.99
N ARG A 12 -48.85 -46.39 15.25
CA ARG A 12 -49.99 -45.58 14.74
C ARG A 12 -49.47 -44.64 13.65
N LEU A 13 -49.85 -44.92 12.42
CA LEU A 13 -49.69 -44.06 11.26
C LEU A 13 -50.68 -42.89 11.38
N SER A 14 -50.21 -41.68 11.46
CA SER A 14 -50.98 -40.45 11.24
C SER A 14 -50.66 -39.88 9.85
N PRO A 15 -51.64 -39.28 9.15
CA PRO A 15 -51.51 -38.95 7.74
C PRO A 15 -50.53 -37.81 7.48
N ALA A 16 -49.72 -38.00 6.45
CA ALA A 16 -48.72 -37.03 6.02
C ALA A 16 -49.38 -35.72 5.57
N LEU A 17 -49.08 -34.64 6.26
CA LEU A 17 -49.26 -33.30 5.77
C LEU A 17 -48.19 -33.03 4.71
N LEU A 18 -48.58 -33.01 3.45
CA LEU A 18 -47.79 -32.50 2.33
C LEU A 18 -47.48 -31.02 2.55
N VAL A 19 -46.33 -30.73 3.15
CA VAL A 19 -45.78 -29.40 3.17
C VAL A 19 -45.14 -29.15 1.79
N ARG A 20 -45.81 -28.36 0.97
CA ARG A 20 -45.22 -27.81 -0.27
C ARG A 20 -43.98 -27.01 0.10
N PRO A 21 -42.83 -27.22 -0.55
CA PRO A 21 -41.69 -26.33 -0.38
C PRO A 21 -42.05 -24.97 -1.00
N THR A 22 -42.38 -23.97 -0.19
CA THR A 22 -42.33 -22.61 -0.61
C THR A 22 -40.85 -22.27 -0.86
N SER A 23 -40.49 -22.08 -2.11
CA SER A 23 -39.21 -21.51 -2.48
C SER A 23 -39.15 -20.08 -1.92
N ARG A 24 -38.75 -19.97 -0.67
CA ARG A 24 -38.36 -18.69 -0.10
C ARG A 24 -37.06 -18.32 -0.78
N ALA A 25 -37.09 -17.33 -1.68
CA ALA A 25 -35.90 -16.67 -2.16
C ALA A 25 -35.05 -16.38 -0.93
N MET A 26 -33.84 -16.94 -0.85
CA MET A 26 -32.91 -16.65 0.22
C MET A 26 -32.59 -15.16 0.09
N SER A 27 -33.20 -14.36 0.93
CA SER A 27 -32.77 -13.00 1.20
C SER A 27 -31.30 -13.08 1.62
N THR A 28 -30.41 -12.44 0.88
CA THR A 28 -28.98 -12.33 1.16
C THR A 28 -28.67 -11.40 2.36
N THR A 29 -29.65 -11.13 3.21
CA THR A 29 -29.38 -10.46 4.48
C THR A 29 -28.61 -11.41 5.39
N ASN A 30 -27.38 -11.02 5.73
CA ASN A 30 -26.57 -11.74 6.70
C ASN A 30 -27.42 -12.09 7.91
N ARG A 31 -27.54 -13.38 8.21
CA ARG A 31 -28.27 -13.88 9.39
C ARG A 31 -27.70 -13.30 10.70
N PHE A 32 -26.42 -12.96 10.67
CA PHE A 32 -25.70 -12.35 11.78
C PHE A 32 -25.31 -10.92 11.39
N PRO A 33 -25.63 -9.91 12.18
CA PRO A 33 -25.20 -8.54 11.91
C PRO A 33 -23.68 -8.46 11.96
N VAL A 34 -23.08 -7.84 10.94
CA VAL A 34 -21.66 -7.51 10.94
C VAL A 34 -21.43 -6.21 11.69
N SER A 35 -20.22 -6.03 12.21
CA SER A 35 -19.80 -4.76 12.83
C SER A 35 -19.94 -3.60 11.86
N ASP A 36 -20.38 -2.45 12.36
CA ASP A 36 -20.47 -1.20 11.60
C ASP A 36 -19.12 -0.76 11.00
N ARG A 37 -18.00 -1.25 11.56
CA ARG A 37 -16.66 -1.02 11.04
C ARG A 37 -16.40 -1.76 9.73
N VAL A 38 -16.98 -2.94 9.53
CA VAL A 38 -16.78 -3.82 8.37
C VAL A 38 -17.88 -3.63 7.32
N ALA A 39 -19.09 -3.26 7.75
CA ALA A 39 -20.23 -3.12 6.84
C ALA A 39 -19.98 -2.24 5.62
N PRO A 40 -19.28 -1.08 5.70
CA PRO A 40 -18.96 -0.26 4.54
C PRO A 40 -18.08 -0.99 3.50
N GLU A 41 -17.14 -1.84 3.96
CA GLU A 41 -16.27 -2.61 3.04
C GLU A 41 -17.06 -3.69 2.30
N LEU A 42 -18.02 -4.34 2.97
CA LEU A 42 -18.89 -5.32 2.32
C LEU A 42 -19.89 -4.70 1.35
N ALA A 43 -20.21 -3.42 1.51
CA ALA A 43 -21.08 -2.70 0.59
C ALA A 43 -20.38 -2.31 -0.74
N LYS A 44 -19.05 -2.36 -0.80
CA LYS A 44 -18.29 -2.16 -2.03
C LYS A 44 -18.58 -3.30 -2.98
N SER A 45 -19.06 -2.99 -4.18
CA SER A 45 -19.43 -3.99 -5.20
C SER A 45 -18.23 -4.81 -5.70
N SER A 46 -17.05 -4.21 -5.71
CA SER A 46 -15.78 -4.82 -6.08
C SER A 46 -14.64 -3.90 -5.67
N ASP A 47 -13.52 -4.47 -5.25
CA ASP A 47 -12.28 -3.72 -5.03
C ASP A 47 -11.40 -3.73 -6.30
N VAL A 48 -10.54 -2.74 -6.42
CA VAL A 48 -9.67 -2.56 -7.58
C VAL A 48 -8.73 -3.75 -7.81
N TRP A 49 -8.29 -4.40 -6.73
CA TRP A 49 -7.34 -5.51 -6.81
C TRP A 49 -7.99 -6.79 -7.34
N SER A 50 -9.25 -7.05 -7.00
CA SER A 50 -9.99 -8.18 -7.54
C SER A 50 -10.42 -7.96 -8.98
N VAL A 51 -10.78 -6.73 -9.39
CA VAL A 51 -11.20 -6.44 -10.76
C VAL A 51 -10.04 -6.49 -11.74
N PHE A 52 -8.92 -5.85 -11.41
CA PHE A 52 -7.76 -5.71 -12.29
C PHE A 52 -6.66 -6.74 -12.02
N SER A 53 -7.02 -7.93 -11.53
CA SER A 53 -6.11 -9.06 -11.42
C SER A 53 -6.38 -10.09 -12.50
N PRO A 54 -5.38 -10.48 -13.32
CA PRO A 54 -5.53 -11.59 -14.25
C PRO A 54 -5.93 -12.91 -13.56
N LEU A 55 -5.58 -13.08 -12.29
CA LEU A 55 -5.92 -14.25 -11.49
C LEU A 55 -7.41 -14.31 -11.12
N ALA A 56 -8.07 -13.17 -11.03
CA ALA A 56 -9.51 -13.10 -10.73
C ALA A 56 -10.41 -13.43 -11.93
N GLY A 57 -9.84 -13.44 -13.14
CA GLY A 57 -10.55 -13.87 -14.35
C GLY A 57 -11.46 -12.82 -14.98
N HIS A 58 -11.43 -11.58 -14.52
CA HIS A 58 -12.21 -10.48 -15.11
C HIS A 58 -11.51 -9.81 -16.29
N VAL A 59 -10.17 -9.78 -16.29
CA VAL A 59 -9.35 -9.29 -17.40
C VAL A 59 -8.73 -10.47 -18.16
N PRO A 60 -8.21 -10.27 -19.39
CA PRO A 60 -7.60 -11.36 -20.18
C PRO A 60 -6.52 -12.10 -19.37
N LYS A 61 -6.55 -13.44 -19.42
CA LYS A 61 -5.60 -14.28 -18.64
C LYS A 61 -4.15 -14.09 -19.05
N ASP A 62 -3.89 -13.69 -20.29
CA ASP A 62 -2.58 -13.38 -20.84
C ASP A 62 -2.19 -11.89 -20.69
N ALA A 63 -2.97 -11.12 -19.93
CA ALA A 63 -2.66 -9.74 -19.67
C ALA A 63 -1.43 -9.59 -18.74
N LEU A 64 -0.52 -8.69 -19.11
CA LEU A 64 0.65 -8.36 -18.31
C LEU A 64 0.24 -7.40 -17.17
N ASN A 65 0.53 -7.77 -15.95
CA ASN A 65 0.12 -6.99 -14.79
C ASN A 65 1.19 -5.94 -14.42
N LEU A 66 0.98 -4.71 -14.87
CA LEU A 66 1.73 -3.52 -14.46
C LEU A 66 0.95 -2.65 -13.46
N GLY A 67 -0.20 -3.13 -12.97
CA GLY A 67 -1.02 -2.41 -12.00
C GLY A 67 -0.56 -2.61 -10.56
N GLN A 68 -0.20 -3.84 -10.20
CA GLN A 68 0.16 -4.20 -8.84
C GLN A 68 1.66 -4.03 -8.55
N GLY A 69 1.95 -3.42 -7.40
CA GLY A 69 3.31 -3.12 -6.93
C GLY A 69 4.00 -4.33 -6.27
N PHE A 70 4.12 -5.43 -6.98
CA PHE A 70 4.94 -6.59 -6.58
C PHE A 70 5.96 -6.92 -7.67
N MET A 71 7.11 -7.42 -7.26
CA MET A 71 8.20 -7.81 -8.14
C MET A 71 7.92 -9.19 -8.75
N ASN A 72 8.23 -9.38 -10.03
CA ASN A 72 8.09 -10.68 -10.70
C ASN A 72 9.43 -11.46 -10.76
N TRP A 73 10.35 -11.14 -9.87
CA TRP A 73 11.61 -11.85 -9.64
C TRP A 73 11.75 -12.23 -8.16
N ALA A 74 12.59 -13.22 -7.88
CA ALA A 74 12.87 -13.65 -6.53
C ALA A 74 13.74 -12.63 -5.77
N PRO A 75 13.64 -12.56 -4.43
CA PRO A 75 14.61 -11.83 -3.61
C PRO A 75 16.05 -12.28 -3.91
N ALA A 76 17.03 -11.43 -3.62
CA ALA A 76 18.45 -11.75 -3.82
C ALA A 76 18.87 -13.07 -3.12
N ASP A 77 19.85 -13.77 -3.70
CA ASP A 77 20.25 -15.09 -3.24
C ASP A 77 20.66 -15.10 -1.77
N PHE A 78 21.45 -14.13 -1.34
CA PHE A 78 21.94 -14.06 0.03
C PHE A 78 20.84 -13.99 1.09
N ILE A 79 19.70 -13.34 0.77
CA ILE A 79 18.58 -13.26 1.71
C ILE A 79 17.69 -14.51 1.63
N ARG A 80 17.57 -15.15 0.44
CA ARG A 80 16.86 -16.42 0.27
C ARG A 80 17.57 -17.55 1.00
N GLU A 81 18.90 -17.63 0.85
CA GLU A 81 19.75 -18.60 1.56
C GLU A 81 19.66 -18.43 3.07
N ALA A 82 19.69 -17.18 3.56
CA ALA A 82 19.49 -16.89 4.97
C ALA A 82 18.11 -17.36 5.47
N HIS A 83 17.05 -17.24 4.64
CA HIS A 83 15.73 -17.73 4.99
C HIS A 83 15.68 -19.26 5.09
N VAL A 84 16.27 -19.97 4.12
CA VAL A 84 16.37 -21.43 4.16
C VAL A 84 17.12 -21.89 5.42
N LYS A 85 18.26 -21.28 5.71
CA LYS A 85 19.04 -21.57 6.92
C LYS A 85 18.27 -21.31 8.21
N ALA A 86 17.47 -20.23 8.25
CA ALA A 86 16.64 -19.92 9.39
C ALA A 86 15.53 -20.97 9.63
N LEU A 87 14.98 -21.56 8.57
CA LEU A 87 14.00 -22.65 8.69
C LEU A 87 14.60 -23.93 9.34
N GLU A 88 15.90 -24.15 9.20
CA GLU A 88 16.59 -25.29 9.83
C GLU A 88 16.88 -25.03 11.32
N THR A 89 16.78 -23.80 11.78
CA THR A 89 17.10 -23.39 13.15
C THR A 89 15.86 -23.48 14.05
N VAL A 90 15.89 -24.34 15.07
CA VAL A 90 14.77 -24.54 15.99
C VAL A 90 14.28 -23.19 16.60
N ALA A 91 15.20 -22.35 17.07
CA ALA A 91 14.86 -21.07 17.71
C ALA A 91 14.10 -20.11 16.78
N SER A 92 14.39 -20.11 15.48
CA SER A 92 13.68 -19.27 14.51
C SER A 92 12.22 -19.73 14.28
N ASN A 93 11.93 -21.01 14.53
CA ASN A 93 10.60 -21.58 14.34
C ASN A 93 9.73 -21.52 15.60
N HIS A 94 10.22 -20.95 16.70
CA HIS A 94 9.46 -20.71 17.91
C HIS A 94 8.83 -19.32 17.90
N TYR A 95 7.91 -19.06 18.84
CA TYR A 95 7.40 -17.72 19.07
C TYR A 95 8.54 -16.75 19.34
N GLN A 96 8.52 -15.65 18.59
CA GLN A 96 9.44 -14.54 18.81
C GLN A 96 8.87 -13.56 19.85
N LEU A 97 9.70 -12.61 20.31
CA LEU A 97 9.19 -11.52 21.13
C LEU A 97 8.20 -10.67 20.31
N PRO A 98 7.15 -10.14 20.91
CA PRO A 98 6.19 -9.27 20.21
C PRO A 98 6.84 -8.10 19.48
N ARG A 99 7.86 -7.48 20.08
CA ARG A 99 8.60 -6.39 19.42
C ARG A 99 9.56 -6.85 18.30
N GLY A 100 9.67 -8.15 18.03
CA GLY A 100 10.55 -8.75 17.05
C GLY A 100 11.84 -9.35 17.64
N SER A 101 12.56 -10.11 16.81
CA SER A 101 13.82 -10.74 17.20
C SER A 101 14.87 -9.71 17.56
N ALA A 102 15.76 -10.02 18.51
CA ALA A 102 16.85 -9.14 18.91
C ALA A 102 17.79 -8.87 17.73
N HIS A 103 18.11 -9.89 16.93
CA HIS A 103 18.97 -9.78 15.77
C HIS A 103 18.43 -8.77 14.75
N LEU A 104 17.15 -8.88 14.34
CA LEU A 104 16.59 -7.93 13.38
C LEU A 104 16.54 -6.50 13.93
N ARG A 105 16.20 -6.31 15.21
CA ARG A 105 16.18 -4.98 15.80
C ARG A 105 17.58 -4.34 15.88
N GLN A 106 18.62 -5.14 16.11
CA GLN A 106 20.03 -4.69 16.07
C GLN A 106 20.43 -4.30 14.64
N ALA A 107 20.13 -5.15 13.65
CA ALA A 107 20.39 -4.85 12.24
C ALA A 107 19.66 -3.58 11.79
N LEU A 108 18.39 -3.40 12.17
CA LEU A 108 17.61 -2.19 11.90
C LEU A 108 18.20 -0.95 12.58
N SER A 109 18.63 -1.05 13.84
CA SER A 109 19.27 0.07 14.53
C SER A 109 20.52 0.52 13.79
N LYS A 110 21.42 -0.41 13.45
CA LYS A 110 22.65 -0.11 12.70
C LYS A 110 22.34 0.53 11.34
N TYR A 111 21.35 0.01 10.62
CA TYR A 111 20.98 0.49 9.28
C TYR A 111 20.32 1.87 9.31
N LEU A 112 19.35 2.08 10.21
CA LEU A 112 18.49 3.26 10.18
C LEU A 112 19.04 4.45 10.99
N SER A 113 19.80 4.21 12.06
CA SER A 113 20.25 5.29 12.96
C SER A 113 20.94 6.46 12.27
N PRO A 114 21.82 6.25 11.27
CA PRO A 114 22.45 7.37 10.56
C PRO A 114 21.45 8.31 9.88
N SER A 115 20.37 7.77 9.34
CA SER A 115 19.36 8.53 8.60
C SER A 115 18.45 9.39 9.50
N PHE A 116 18.38 9.08 10.80
CA PHE A 116 17.65 9.93 11.76
C PHE A 116 18.48 11.11 12.30
N LYS A 117 19.77 11.20 12.01
CA LYS A 117 20.67 12.33 12.34
C LYS A 117 20.69 12.75 13.83
N ARG A 118 20.38 11.83 14.74
CA ARG A 118 20.26 12.12 16.20
C ARG A 118 21.59 12.08 16.95
N GLY A 119 22.70 11.75 16.30
CA GLY A 119 24.01 11.59 16.94
C GLY A 119 24.13 10.40 17.91
N LYS A 120 23.12 9.50 17.93
CA LYS A 120 23.08 8.26 18.71
C LYS A 120 22.34 7.17 17.96
N GLU A 121 22.62 5.93 18.29
CA GLU A 121 21.88 4.79 17.75
C GLU A 121 20.44 4.72 18.30
N LEU A 122 19.55 4.11 17.53
CA LEU A 122 18.20 3.77 17.95
C LEU A 122 18.26 2.71 19.05
N ASP A 123 17.57 2.95 20.15
CA ASP A 123 17.45 1.95 21.21
C ASP A 123 16.59 0.77 20.73
N VAL A 124 17.25 -0.36 20.57
CA VAL A 124 16.62 -1.61 20.10
C VAL A 124 15.49 -2.12 21.01
N ASN A 125 15.43 -1.66 22.27
CA ASN A 125 14.43 -2.10 23.23
C ASN A 125 13.23 -1.17 23.35
N THR A 126 13.37 0.09 22.94
CA THR A 126 12.33 1.10 23.18
C THR A 126 11.91 1.87 21.93
N GLU A 127 12.76 1.96 20.90
CA GLU A 127 12.53 2.79 19.73
C GLU A 127 12.23 2.00 18.44
N ILE A 128 12.21 0.64 18.49
CA ILE A 128 11.97 -0.23 17.33
C ILE A 128 10.96 -1.33 17.69
N THR A 129 9.98 -1.54 16.82
CA THR A 129 9.11 -2.72 16.82
C THR A 129 9.02 -3.30 15.41
N VAL A 130 9.27 -4.61 15.27
CA VAL A 130 9.06 -5.36 14.03
C VAL A 130 7.58 -5.68 13.89
N THR A 131 7.04 -5.50 12.69
CA THR A 131 5.62 -5.65 12.38
C THR A 131 5.37 -6.66 11.25
N ALA A 132 4.17 -7.21 11.13
CA ALA A 132 3.81 -8.14 10.07
C ALA A 132 3.61 -7.42 8.72
N GLY A 133 4.64 -6.70 8.28
CA GLY A 133 4.65 -5.75 7.18
C GLY A 133 4.18 -4.36 7.61
N ALA A 134 4.48 -3.36 6.79
CA ALA A 134 4.12 -1.96 7.05
C ALA A 134 2.62 -1.75 7.29
N ASN A 135 1.77 -2.45 6.52
CA ASN A 135 0.31 -2.35 6.63
C ASN A 135 -0.19 -2.69 8.04
N GLU A 136 0.32 -3.77 8.64
CA GLU A 136 -0.03 -4.14 10.01
C GLU A 136 0.54 -3.15 11.02
N GLY A 137 1.75 -2.64 10.80
CA GLY A 137 2.35 -1.62 11.67
C GLY A 137 1.52 -0.33 11.74
N MET A 138 1.01 0.14 10.60
CA MET A 138 0.11 1.30 10.54
C MET A 138 -1.24 1.00 11.21
N TYR A 139 -1.80 -0.20 10.99
CA TYR A 139 -3.03 -0.61 11.67
C TYR A 139 -2.86 -0.69 13.19
N SER A 140 -1.76 -1.25 13.66
CA SER A 140 -1.41 -1.30 15.09
C SER A 140 -1.24 0.09 15.69
N PHE A 141 -0.62 1.03 14.93
CA PHE A 141 -0.53 2.42 15.33
C PHE A 141 -1.91 3.08 15.43
N ALA A 142 -2.75 2.96 14.39
CA ALA A 142 -4.12 3.48 14.42
C ALA A 142 -4.92 2.90 15.60
N SER A 143 -4.77 1.59 15.88
CA SER A 143 -5.44 0.94 17.01
C SER A 143 -4.98 1.47 18.39
N ALA A 144 -3.75 1.95 18.48
CA ALA A 144 -3.21 2.50 19.72
C ALA A 144 -3.56 3.98 19.93
N PHE A 145 -3.69 4.78 18.85
CA PHE A 145 -3.73 6.24 18.93
C PHE A 145 -4.96 6.89 18.30
N THR A 146 -5.87 6.13 17.69
CA THR A 146 -7.10 6.69 17.09
C THR A 146 -8.30 6.37 17.98
N ARG A 147 -9.03 7.40 18.37
CA ARG A 147 -10.27 7.29 19.14
C ARG A 147 -11.48 7.56 18.24
N PRO A 148 -12.69 7.11 18.59
CA PRO A 148 -13.87 7.44 17.84
C PRO A 148 -14.05 8.98 17.68
N GLY A 149 -14.11 9.42 16.41
CA GLY A 149 -14.27 10.82 16.05
C GLY A 149 -12.98 11.63 15.94
N ASP A 150 -11.80 11.04 16.23
CA ASP A 150 -10.53 11.69 15.93
C ASP A 150 -10.35 11.82 14.42
N GLU A 151 -9.95 13.00 13.96
CA GLU A 151 -9.67 13.27 12.57
C GLU A 151 -8.20 12.98 12.24
N VAL A 152 -8.00 12.31 11.10
CA VAL A 152 -6.68 11.95 10.58
C VAL A 152 -6.53 12.51 9.17
N ILE A 153 -5.60 13.43 8.99
CA ILE A 153 -5.27 13.99 7.67
C ILE A 153 -4.48 12.97 6.88
N ILE A 154 -4.92 12.70 5.66
CA ILE A 154 -4.22 11.91 4.65
C ILE A 154 -4.15 12.68 3.34
N PHE A 155 -3.01 12.57 2.65
CA PHE A 155 -2.82 13.23 1.36
C PHE A 155 -3.34 12.35 0.23
N GLU A 156 -4.04 12.99 -0.73
CA GLU A 156 -4.53 12.32 -1.93
C GLU A 156 -3.61 12.61 -3.13
N PRO A 157 -3.38 11.58 -3.96
CA PRO A 157 -3.83 10.20 -3.87
C PRO A 157 -3.15 9.45 -2.73
N PHE A 158 -3.89 8.64 -1.97
CA PHE A 158 -3.39 7.89 -0.83
C PHE A 158 -3.18 6.40 -1.16
N PHE A 159 -2.52 5.65 -0.28
CA PHE A 159 -2.56 4.20 -0.33
C PHE A 159 -3.92 3.72 0.23
N ASP A 160 -4.64 2.89 -0.52
CA ASP A 160 -6.03 2.49 -0.25
C ASP A 160 -6.28 1.90 1.14
N GLN A 161 -5.24 1.37 1.79
CA GLN A 161 -5.36 0.80 3.14
C GLN A 161 -5.42 1.86 4.25
N TYR A 162 -5.07 3.11 4.00
CA TYR A 162 -5.10 4.13 5.07
C TYR A 162 -6.52 4.40 5.56
N VAL A 163 -7.46 4.55 4.65
CA VAL A 163 -8.87 4.82 5.00
C VAL A 163 -9.45 3.72 5.89
N PRO A 164 -9.42 2.43 5.53
CA PRO A 164 -9.93 1.38 6.41
C PRO A 164 -9.17 1.26 7.73
N GLN A 165 -7.86 1.53 7.77
CA GLN A 165 -7.09 1.53 9.02
C GLN A 165 -7.57 2.61 9.99
N ILE A 166 -7.92 3.79 9.48
CA ILE A 166 -8.47 4.90 10.27
C ILE A 166 -9.91 4.58 10.70
N THR A 167 -10.77 4.22 9.76
CA THR A 167 -12.22 4.05 10.01
C THR A 167 -12.53 2.83 10.87
N PHE A 168 -11.79 1.72 10.74
CA PHE A 168 -11.93 0.55 11.60
C PHE A 168 -11.62 0.84 13.07
N ASN A 169 -10.81 1.86 13.31
CA ASN A 169 -10.50 2.34 14.66
C ASN A 169 -11.40 3.50 15.12
N GLY A 170 -12.43 3.84 14.31
CA GLY A 170 -13.41 4.88 14.62
C GLY A 170 -12.95 6.29 14.27
N GLY A 171 -11.80 6.45 13.64
CA GLY A 171 -11.30 7.73 13.15
C GLY A 171 -12.04 8.20 11.90
N VAL A 172 -11.88 9.47 11.61
CA VAL A 172 -12.46 10.16 10.45
C VAL A 172 -11.33 10.62 9.54
N PRO A 173 -11.18 10.07 8.33
CA PRO A 173 -10.19 10.56 7.38
C PRO A 173 -10.55 11.96 6.88
N VAL A 174 -9.56 12.85 6.85
CA VAL A 174 -9.66 14.20 6.29
C VAL A 174 -8.68 14.29 5.12
N TYR A 175 -9.18 14.64 3.95
CA TYR A 175 -8.46 14.51 2.70
C TYR A 175 -7.86 15.85 2.26
N VAL A 176 -6.56 15.85 1.93
CA VAL A 176 -5.85 17.02 1.39
C VAL A 176 -5.15 16.62 0.08
N PRO A 177 -5.58 17.13 -1.07
CA PRO A 177 -5.02 16.74 -2.35
C PRO A 177 -3.60 17.24 -2.60
N ILE A 178 -2.75 16.37 -3.16
CA ILE A 178 -1.53 16.76 -3.86
C ILE A 178 -1.92 16.91 -5.33
N ARG A 179 -1.73 18.08 -5.90
CA ARG A 179 -2.21 18.41 -7.25
C ARG A 179 -1.10 18.36 -8.28
N ALA A 180 -1.44 17.82 -9.45
CA ALA A 180 -0.60 17.90 -10.63
C ALA A 180 -0.38 19.35 -11.04
N PRO A 181 0.78 19.70 -11.62
CA PRO A 181 1.02 21.03 -12.19
C PRO A 181 0.15 21.28 -13.42
N GLU A 182 -0.02 22.54 -13.78
CA GLU A 182 -0.60 22.91 -15.07
C GLU A 182 0.21 22.31 -16.23
N GLY A 183 -0.47 21.94 -17.31
CA GLY A 183 0.17 21.30 -18.47
C GLY A 183 0.41 19.79 -18.35
N ALA A 184 0.17 19.16 -17.21
CA ALA A 184 0.36 17.72 -17.01
C ALA A 184 -0.54 16.82 -17.90
N SER A 185 -1.55 17.39 -18.56
CA SER A 185 -2.38 16.71 -19.56
C SER A 185 -1.81 16.76 -20.98
N THR A 186 -0.82 17.59 -21.23
CA THR A 186 -0.25 17.84 -22.58
C THR A 186 1.24 17.51 -22.67
N SER A 187 1.97 17.50 -21.55
CA SER A 187 3.40 17.22 -21.50
C SER A 187 3.77 16.38 -20.29
N ASN A 188 4.94 15.72 -20.37
CA ASN A 188 5.53 15.06 -19.21
C ASN A 188 5.90 16.09 -18.16
N VAL A 189 5.65 15.77 -16.89
CA VAL A 189 5.93 16.62 -15.73
C VAL A 189 6.75 15.87 -14.70
N SER A 190 7.52 16.59 -13.92
CA SER A 190 8.27 15.99 -12.82
C SER A 190 7.35 15.69 -11.63
N ALA A 191 7.60 14.57 -10.94
CA ALA A 191 6.87 14.26 -9.69
C ALA A 191 7.08 15.32 -8.59
N SER A 192 8.20 16.08 -8.63
CA SER A 192 8.44 17.19 -7.70
C SER A 192 7.52 18.41 -7.92
N GLU A 193 6.90 18.51 -9.11
CA GLU A 193 5.97 19.59 -9.43
C GLU A 193 4.56 19.35 -8.89
N TRP A 194 4.27 18.12 -8.45
CA TRP A 194 3.04 17.86 -7.70
C TRP A 194 3.13 18.51 -6.33
N LYS A 195 2.15 19.34 -5.96
CA LYS A 195 2.25 20.18 -4.77
C LYS A 195 1.02 20.05 -3.85
N ILE A 196 1.31 20.12 -2.55
CA ILE A 196 0.31 20.34 -1.50
C ILE A 196 0.00 21.84 -1.45
N ASN A 197 -1.26 22.18 -1.33
CA ASN A 197 -1.66 23.53 -0.93
C ASN A 197 -1.66 23.61 0.61
N PHE A 198 -0.65 24.26 1.17
CA PHE A 198 -0.50 24.36 2.64
C PHE A 198 -1.58 25.20 3.31
N ASP A 199 -2.19 26.16 2.62
CA ASP A 199 -3.35 26.90 3.16
C ASP A 199 -4.57 25.99 3.27
N GLU A 200 -4.75 25.07 2.31
CA GLU A 200 -5.80 24.06 2.36
C GLU A 200 -5.54 23.06 3.49
N LEU A 201 -4.29 22.60 3.66
CA LEU A 201 -3.90 21.76 4.78
C LEU A 201 -4.21 22.43 6.13
N ARG A 202 -3.86 23.71 6.31
CA ARG A 202 -4.15 24.45 7.54
C ARG A 202 -5.65 24.59 7.79
N LYS A 203 -6.45 24.84 6.74
CA LYS A 203 -7.91 24.94 6.85
C LYS A 203 -8.59 23.61 7.17
N ALA A 204 -7.98 22.48 6.81
CA ALA A 204 -8.48 21.15 7.09
C ALA A 204 -8.33 20.74 8.56
N ILE A 205 -7.52 21.46 9.35
CA ILE A 205 -7.26 21.15 10.75
C ILE A 205 -8.38 21.71 11.64
N THR A 206 -8.91 20.85 12.49
CA THR A 206 -9.90 21.17 13.52
C THR A 206 -9.39 20.75 14.90
N PRO A 207 -10.05 21.09 16.01
CA PRO A 207 -9.72 20.58 17.34
C PRO A 207 -9.77 19.05 17.47
N LYS A 208 -10.45 18.38 16.53
CA LYS A 208 -10.54 16.90 16.47
C LYS A 208 -9.38 16.26 15.71
N THR A 209 -8.65 17.03 14.93
CA THR A 209 -7.49 16.53 14.19
C THR A 209 -6.38 16.10 15.15
N LYS A 210 -5.89 14.88 15.00
CA LYS A 210 -4.87 14.28 15.90
C LYS A 210 -3.64 13.78 15.16
N GLN A 211 -3.76 13.50 13.86
CA GLN A 211 -2.70 12.85 13.10
C GLN A 211 -2.61 13.41 11.68
N ILE A 212 -1.39 13.40 11.13
CA ILE A 212 -1.10 13.57 9.70
C ILE A 212 -0.35 12.34 9.24
N TRP A 213 -0.84 11.68 8.17
CA TRP A 213 -0.17 10.55 7.54
C TRP A 213 0.47 10.99 6.23
N ILE A 214 1.77 10.77 6.10
CA ILE A 214 2.54 11.12 4.91
C ILE A 214 3.21 9.87 4.33
N ASN A 215 3.25 9.74 3.00
CA ASN A 215 3.99 8.70 2.30
C ASN A 215 5.09 9.33 1.44
N THR A 216 6.34 8.98 1.70
CA THR A 216 7.51 9.46 0.95
C THR A 216 8.65 8.44 0.96
N PRO A 217 9.20 8.04 -0.21
CA PRO A 217 8.73 8.32 -1.58
C PRO A 217 7.29 7.86 -1.82
N HIS A 218 6.56 8.61 -2.65
CA HIS A 218 5.11 8.59 -2.69
C HIS A 218 4.54 7.56 -3.69
N ASN A 219 3.60 6.73 -3.23
CA ASN A 219 2.72 5.92 -4.07
C ASN A 219 1.34 6.63 -4.17
N PRO A 220 0.84 6.97 -5.39
CA PRO A 220 1.32 6.54 -6.71
C PRO A 220 2.13 7.56 -7.51
N ILE A 221 2.40 8.76 -7.00
CA ILE A 221 2.96 9.88 -7.78
C ILE A 221 4.44 9.65 -8.15
N GLY A 222 5.19 8.90 -7.32
CA GLY A 222 6.65 8.80 -7.45
C GLY A 222 7.40 10.03 -6.91
N LYS A 223 6.71 10.91 -6.17
CA LYS A 223 7.30 12.10 -5.54
C LYS A 223 8.18 11.72 -4.35
N VAL A 224 9.36 12.30 -4.28
CA VAL A 224 10.16 12.39 -3.07
C VAL A 224 9.95 13.80 -2.53
N PHE A 225 9.39 13.92 -1.34
CA PHE A 225 9.18 15.24 -0.73
C PHE A 225 10.52 15.88 -0.41
N ASP A 226 10.67 17.15 -0.77
CA ASP A 226 11.85 17.91 -0.41
C ASP A 226 11.83 18.34 1.08
N GLU A 227 12.98 18.78 1.58
CA GLU A 227 13.12 19.13 2.99
C GLU A 227 12.23 20.32 3.39
N ASP A 228 12.02 21.28 2.51
CA ASP A 228 11.19 22.46 2.78
C ASP A 228 9.71 22.07 2.91
N GLU A 229 9.22 21.17 2.05
CA GLU A 229 7.85 20.63 2.13
C GLU A 229 7.67 19.85 3.44
N LEU A 230 8.64 19.01 3.82
CA LEU A 230 8.61 18.25 5.07
C LEU A 230 8.67 19.16 6.31
N ARG A 231 9.47 20.22 6.27
CA ARG A 231 9.54 21.22 7.35
C ARG A 231 8.22 21.97 7.51
N GLU A 232 7.55 22.33 6.43
CA GLU A 232 6.26 23.01 6.51
C GLU A 232 5.16 22.08 7.07
N ILE A 233 5.13 20.79 6.66
CA ILE A 233 4.25 19.78 7.28
C ILE A 233 4.59 19.62 8.76
N GLY A 234 5.86 19.53 9.09
CA GLY A 234 6.34 19.41 10.46
C GLY A 234 5.93 20.58 11.33
N LYS A 235 6.12 21.81 10.86
CA LYS A 235 5.71 23.04 11.53
C LYS A 235 4.21 23.06 11.82
N ILE A 236 3.39 22.66 10.84
CA ILE A 236 1.93 22.55 11.03
C ILE A 236 1.60 21.50 12.11
N ALA A 237 2.30 20.37 12.12
CA ALA A 237 2.09 19.33 13.12
C ALA A 237 2.51 19.79 14.53
N GLU A 238 3.58 20.59 14.66
CA GLU A 238 4.02 21.20 15.91
C GLU A 238 3.02 22.25 16.41
N GLU A 239 2.56 23.16 15.55
CA GLU A 239 1.59 24.21 15.86
C GLU A 239 0.26 23.65 16.41
N HIS A 240 -0.15 22.46 15.97
CA HIS A 240 -1.43 21.85 16.31
C HIS A 240 -1.30 20.59 17.19
N ASP A 241 -0.12 20.28 17.68
CA ASP A 241 0.20 19.09 18.49
C ASP A 241 -0.28 17.78 17.87
N LEU A 242 0.03 17.59 16.57
CA LEU A 242 -0.36 16.40 15.81
C LEU A 242 0.75 15.34 15.80
N ILE A 243 0.34 14.08 15.80
CA ILE A 243 1.26 12.96 15.55
C ILE A 243 1.43 12.79 14.04
N ILE A 244 2.66 12.51 13.61
CA ILE A 244 2.98 12.22 12.20
C ILE A 244 3.19 10.71 12.04
N VAL A 245 2.48 10.10 11.09
CA VAL A 245 2.77 8.75 10.61
C VAL A 245 3.49 8.90 9.27
N ALA A 246 4.77 8.57 9.25
CA ALA A 246 5.61 8.63 8.05
C ALA A 246 5.73 7.22 7.45
N ASP A 247 4.96 6.95 6.41
CA ASP A 247 5.09 5.74 5.60
C ASP A 247 6.27 5.93 4.63
N GLU A 248 7.42 5.37 5.01
CA GLU A 248 8.68 5.49 4.30
C GLU A 248 9.16 4.15 3.72
N VAL A 249 8.21 3.30 3.32
CA VAL A 249 8.50 1.93 2.83
C VAL A 249 9.36 1.90 1.56
N TYR A 250 9.49 3.01 0.85
CA TYR A 250 10.32 3.16 -0.35
C TYR A 250 11.60 3.96 -0.11
N ASP A 251 12.03 4.14 1.13
CA ASP A 251 13.17 4.99 1.52
C ASP A 251 14.49 4.69 0.79
N CYS A 252 14.72 3.44 0.39
CA CYS A 252 15.88 3.02 -0.40
C CYS A 252 15.71 3.17 -1.92
N LEU A 253 14.52 3.54 -2.41
CA LEU A 253 14.18 3.64 -3.83
C LEU A 253 13.97 5.10 -4.25
N THR A 254 15.07 5.82 -4.39
CA THR A 254 15.13 7.18 -4.95
C THR A 254 16.03 7.22 -6.18
N PHE A 255 15.72 8.10 -7.13
CA PHE A 255 16.36 8.19 -8.44
C PHE A 255 16.91 9.59 -8.71
N GLU A 256 17.73 9.73 -9.74
CA GLU A 256 18.25 11.01 -10.26
C GLU A 256 18.98 11.85 -9.20
N GLY A 257 19.74 11.16 -8.31
CA GLY A 257 20.50 11.83 -7.26
C GLY A 257 19.65 12.41 -6.11
N ARG A 258 18.34 12.11 -6.08
CA ARG A 258 17.48 12.49 -4.97
C ARG A 258 17.78 11.66 -3.73
N GLU A 259 17.88 12.33 -2.62
CA GLU A 259 18.02 11.68 -1.31
C GLU A 259 16.68 11.67 -0.57
N HIS A 260 16.40 10.56 0.11
CA HIS A 260 15.26 10.49 1.01
C HIS A 260 15.56 11.20 2.32
N THR A 261 14.74 12.18 2.67
CA THR A 261 14.79 12.86 3.97
C THR A 261 13.69 12.31 4.89
N ARG A 262 14.06 11.82 6.07
CA ARG A 262 13.08 11.44 7.09
C ARG A 262 12.57 12.68 7.80
N ILE A 263 11.25 12.85 7.85
CA ILE A 263 10.66 14.00 8.58
C ILE A 263 11.08 13.99 10.07
N ALA A 264 11.20 12.80 10.66
CA ALA A 264 11.67 12.63 12.05
C ALA A 264 13.11 13.06 12.28
N SER A 265 13.91 13.29 11.23
CA SER A 265 15.33 13.73 11.35
C SER A 265 15.51 15.24 11.34
N LEU A 266 14.43 16.00 11.14
CA LEU A 266 14.52 17.46 10.91
C LEU A 266 14.59 18.27 12.21
N SER A 267 14.07 17.74 13.33
CA SER A 267 14.19 18.32 14.65
C SER A 267 13.91 17.28 15.75
N ASP A 268 14.29 17.58 17.00
CA ASP A 268 13.94 16.75 18.16
C ASP A 268 12.42 16.73 18.40
N ASP A 269 11.71 17.83 18.14
CA ASP A 269 10.25 17.90 18.25
C ASP A 269 9.58 17.00 17.20
N LEU A 270 10.07 17.00 15.97
CA LEU A 270 9.57 16.11 14.91
C LEU A 270 9.89 14.65 15.20
N TRP A 271 11.07 14.34 15.75
CA TRP A 271 11.32 12.99 16.27
C TRP A 271 10.28 12.57 17.32
N ASN A 272 10.00 13.44 18.28
CA ASN A 272 9.13 13.13 19.41
C ASN A 272 7.65 12.94 19.02
N ARG A 273 7.23 13.39 17.85
CA ARG A 273 5.85 13.23 17.34
C ARG A 273 5.70 12.34 16.13
N THR A 274 6.78 11.71 15.65
CA THR A 274 6.75 10.91 14.41
C THR A 274 6.94 9.43 14.70
N ILE A 275 6.09 8.60 14.05
CA ILE A 275 6.31 7.18 13.87
C ILE A 275 6.69 6.92 12.41
N THR A 276 7.86 6.33 12.18
CA THR A 276 8.34 5.96 10.84
C THR A 276 8.08 4.49 10.58
N ILE A 277 7.43 4.19 9.47
CA ILE A 277 7.06 2.84 9.04
C ILE A 277 7.95 2.42 7.86
N GLY A 278 8.55 1.25 7.96
CA GLY A 278 9.40 0.67 6.91
C GLY A 278 8.99 -0.76 6.53
N SER A 279 9.58 -1.29 5.45
CA SER A 279 9.17 -2.58 4.90
C SER A 279 10.31 -3.36 4.24
N ALA A 280 10.64 -4.52 4.77
CA ALA A 280 11.55 -5.47 4.12
C ALA A 280 11.00 -5.94 2.76
N GLY A 281 9.68 -6.01 2.61
CA GLY A 281 9.03 -6.40 1.36
C GLY A 281 9.38 -5.51 0.18
N LYS A 282 9.60 -4.21 0.42
CA LYS A 282 9.98 -3.23 -0.59
C LYS A 282 11.49 -3.18 -0.78
N SER A 283 12.24 -3.18 0.32
CA SER A 283 13.71 -3.13 0.29
C SER A 283 14.36 -4.38 -0.30
N PHE A 284 13.72 -5.56 -0.17
CA PHE A 284 14.32 -6.84 -0.59
C PHE A 284 13.50 -7.63 -1.61
N SER A 285 12.52 -7.01 -2.27
CA SER A 285 11.63 -7.71 -3.23
C SER A 285 10.90 -8.91 -2.62
N ALA A 286 10.55 -8.83 -1.34
CA ALA A 286 10.00 -9.92 -0.52
C ALA A 286 8.62 -9.57 0.05
N THR A 287 7.73 -9.01 -0.76
CA THR A 287 6.41 -8.48 -0.32
C THR A 287 5.54 -9.52 0.37
N GLY A 288 5.68 -10.80 0.02
CA GLY A 288 4.95 -11.92 0.61
C GLY A 288 5.48 -12.40 1.97
N TRP A 289 6.70 -11.98 2.39
CA TRP A 289 7.28 -12.42 3.66
C TRP A 289 6.66 -11.75 4.88
N ARG A 290 5.98 -10.64 4.67
CA ARG A 290 5.27 -9.90 5.71
C ARG A 290 6.17 -9.48 6.87
N VAL A 291 7.29 -8.83 6.58
CA VAL A 291 8.19 -8.21 7.57
C VAL A 291 8.26 -6.70 7.29
N GLY A 292 7.99 -5.92 8.32
CA GLY A 292 8.12 -4.47 8.36
C GLY A 292 8.58 -4.03 9.75
N TRP A 293 8.65 -2.73 9.96
CA TRP A 293 9.03 -2.16 11.24
C TRP A 293 8.41 -0.79 11.45
N ALA A 294 8.28 -0.45 12.71
CA ALA A 294 7.96 0.90 13.19
C ALA A 294 9.14 1.41 14.02
N VAL A 295 9.53 2.66 13.77
CA VAL A 295 10.63 3.36 14.48
C VAL A 295 10.11 4.70 14.98
N GLY A 296 10.41 5.02 16.23
CA GLY A 296 10.01 6.28 16.84
C GLY A 296 10.34 6.33 18.33
N PRO A 297 9.95 7.39 19.03
CA PRO A 297 10.20 7.52 20.46
C PRO A 297 9.40 6.49 21.26
N HIS A 298 9.93 6.14 22.42
CA HIS A 298 9.35 5.11 23.30
C HIS A 298 7.84 5.27 23.54
N HIS A 299 7.38 6.50 23.79
CA HIS A 299 5.98 6.77 24.11
C HIS A 299 5.02 6.53 22.92
N LEU A 300 5.52 6.47 21.68
CA LEU A 300 4.75 6.05 20.50
C LEU A 300 4.93 4.54 20.22
N ILE A 301 6.13 4.01 20.39
CA ILE A 301 6.45 2.60 20.11
C ILE A 301 5.80 1.66 21.15
N GLN A 302 5.77 2.01 22.43
CA GLN A 302 5.23 1.13 23.45
C GLN A 302 3.73 0.83 23.25
N PRO A 303 2.84 1.83 23.05
CA PRO A 303 1.42 1.56 22.77
C PRO A 303 1.20 0.82 21.45
N LEU A 304 1.95 1.16 20.39
CA LEU A 304 1.91 0.42 19.11
C LEU A 304 2.25 -1.06 19.35
N THR A 305 3.31 -1.36 20.10
CA THR A 305 3.72 -2.74 20.41
C THR A 305 2.63 -3.48 21.22
N ALA A 306 1.95 -2.78 22.12
CA ALA A 306 0.84 -3.36 22.88
C ALA A 306 -0.33 -3.75 21.97
N ALA A 307 -0.71 -2.91 21.02
CA ALA A 307 -1.73 -3.18 20.01
C ALA A 307 -1.29 -4.34 19.08
N HIS A 308 -0.10 -4.24 18.50
CA HIS A 308 0.52 -5.27 17.66
C HIS A 308 0.47 -6.67 18.34
N THR A 309 0.83 -6.72 19.62
CA THR A 309 0.79 -7.99 20.40
C THR A 309 -0.61 -8.62 20.42
N ARG A 310 -1.68 -7.83 20.40
CA ARG A 310 -3.06 -8.34 20.40
C ARG A 310 -3.58 -8.67 19.00
N ILE A 311 -3.03 -8.02 17.97
CA ILE A 311 -3.44 -8.21 16.57
C ILE A 311 -2.72 -9.42 15.96
N VAL A 312 -1.40 -9.51 16.12
CA VAL A 312 -0.54 -10.52 15.45
C VAL A 312 0.18 -11.44 16.43
N PHE A 313 0.41 -10.98 17.65
CA PHE A 313 1.24 -11.59 18.69
C PHE A 313 2.74 -11.41 18.41
N CYS A 314 3.28 -12.02 17.34
CA CYS A 314 4.67 -11.87 16.90
C CYS A 314 4.78 -12.12 15.39
N VAL A 315 5.87 -11.66 14.79
CA VAL A 315 6.13 -11.81 13.36
C VAL A 315 6.85 -13.14 13.08
N ASN A 316 6.73 -13.64 11.85
CA ASN A 316 7.37 -14.86 11.37
C ASN A 316 8.88 -14.87 11.65
N GLY A 317 9.35 -15.81 12.47
CA GLY A 317 10.74 -15.88 12.94
C GLY A 317 11.78 -16.07 11.83
N PRO A 318 11.64 -17.10 10.95
CA PRO A 318 12.54 -17.29 9.83
C PRO A 318 12.67 -16.09 8.90
N ALA A 319 11.55 -15.39 8.62
CA ALA A 319 11.56 -14.21 7.78
C ALA A 319 12.26 -13.01 8.46
N GLN A 320 12.13 -12.87 9.78
CA GLN A 320 12.87 -11.87 10.56
C GLN A 320 14.38 -12.11 10.51
N GLU A 321 14.81 -13.37 10.71
CA GLU A 321 16.23 -13.74 10.66
C GLU A 321 16.81 -13.49 9.27
N ALA A 322 16.10 -13.89 8.22
CA ALA A 322 16.52 -13.62 6.84
C ALA A 322 16.62 -12.11 6.57
N THR A 323 15.71 -11.31 7.11
CA THR A 323 15.74 -9.85 6.96
C THR A 323 16.93 -9.24 7.70
N ALA A 324 17.26 -9.72 8.91
CA ALA A 324 18.42 -9.25 9.66
C ALA A 324 19.72 -9.47 8.89
N VAL A 325 19.96 -10.72 8.47
CA VAL A 325 21.13 -11.09 7.63
C VAL A 325 21.11 -10.32 6.31
N GLY A 326 19.91 -10.11 5.73
CA GLY A 326 19.73 -9.34 4.50
C GLY A 326 20.22 -7.90 4.65
N ILE A 327 19.85 -7.22 5.74
CA ILE A 327 20.26 -5.85 6.04
C ILE A 327 21.77 -5.79 6.24
N GLU A 328 22.34 -6.68 7.06
CA GLU A 328 23.78 -6.73 7.34
C GLU A 328 24.60 -6.89 6.06
N LYS A 329 24.24 -7.86 5.23
CA LYS A 329 24.93 -8.10 3.95
C LYS A 329 24.73 -6.96 2.95
N ALA A 330 23.53 -6.36 2.91
CA ALA A 330 23.26 -5.25 2.01
C ALA A 330 24.11 -4.01 2.33
N LEU A 331 24.43 -3.78 3.59
CA LEU A 331 25.34 -2.72 4.01
C LEU A 331 26.80 -2.99 3.60
N GLU A 332 27.19 -4.27 3.48
CA GLU A 332 28.56 -4.68 3.14
C GLU A 332 28.81 -4.77 1.63
N ASN A 333 27.80 -5.14 0.85
CA ASN A 333 27.96 -5.51 -0.56
C ASN A 333 27.37 -4.49 -1.57
N GLY A 334 26.89 -3.33 -1.10
CA GLY A 334 26.35 -2.29 -1.99
C GLY A 334 24.96 -2.60 -2.60
N TYR A 335 24.25 -3.60 -2.08
CA TYR A 335 22.96 -4.07 -2.61
C TYR A 335 21.94 -2.95 -2.89
N PHE A 336 21.78 -2.00 -1.98
CA PHE A 336 20.80 -0.92 -2.15
C PHE A 336 21.15 0.02 -3.30
N GLU A 337 22.45 0.23 -3.57
CA GLU A 337 22.90 1.01 -4.74
C GLU A 337 22.62 0.26 -6.04
N ASP A 338 22.97 -1.01 -6.10
CA ASP A 338 22.71 -1.86 -7.27
C ASP A 338 21.21 -2.02 -7.53
N GLN A 339 20.42 -2.12 -6.47
CA GLN A 339 18.96 -2.14 -6.57
C GLN A 339 18.44 -0.84 -7.20
N ARG A 340 18.89 0.34 -6.73
CA ARG A 340 18.49 1.63 -7.32
C ARG A 340 18.83 1.70 -8.80
N LYS A 341 20.05 1.32 -9.19
CA LYS A 341 20.46 1.27 -10.62
C LYS A 341 19.54 0.36 -11.43
N ALA A 342 19.26 -0.84 -10.92
CA ALA A 342 18.38 -1.78 -11.59
C ALA A 342 16.92 -1.28 -11.71
N TYR A 343 16.43 -0.51 -10.75
CA TYR A 343 15.12 0.13 -10.85
C TYR A 343 15.13 1.32 -11.80
N ASP A 344 16.22 2.08 -11.86
CA ASP A 344 16.38 3.20 -12.79
C ASP A 344 16.40 2.71 -14.25
N GLU A 345 17.08 1.60 -14.53
CA GLU A 345 17.03 0.92 -15.84
C GLU A 345 15.60 0.49 -16.21
N ARG A 346 14.85 -0.10 -15.27
CA ARG A 346 13.45 -0.49 -15.48
C ARG A 346 12.55 0.72 -15.73
N LYS A 347 12.76 1.80 -14.97
CA LYS A 347 12.09 3.08 -15.19
C LYS A 347 12.34 3.57 -16.60
N ALA A 348 13.58 3.59 -17.06
CA ALA A 348 13.95 4.04 -18.40
C ALA A 348 13.26 3.22 -19.50
N VAL A 349 13.21 1.88 -19.37
CA VAL A 349 12.49 1.01 -20.32
C VAL A 349 11.00 1.35 -20.39
N LEU A 350 10.35 1.57 -19.24
CA LEU A 350 8.93 1.95 -19.23
C LEU A 350 8.72 3.32 -19.87
N LEU A 351 9.51 4.33 -19.48
CA LEU A 351 9.34 5.71 -19.96
C LEU A 351 9.58 5.82 -21.47
N GLU A 352 10.61 5.14 -22.02
CA GLU A 352 10.82 5.04 -23.47
C GLU A 352 9.60 4.48 -24.20
N GLY A 353 8.95 3.46 -23.62
CA GLY A 353 7.73 2.90 -24.21
C GLY A 353 6.53 3.85 -24.13
N LEU A 354 6.40 4.61 -23.04
CA LEU A 354 5.36 5.63 -22.89
C LEU A 354 5.58 6.82 -23.86
N ASP A 355 6.82 7.21 -24.10
CA ASP A 355 7.17 8.22 -25.11
C ASP A 355 6.72 7.77 -26.52
N LYS A 356 6.98 6.50 -26.85
CA LYS A 356 6.50 5.92 -28.12
C LYS A 356 4.97 5.86 -28.21
N LEU A 357 4.29 5.68 -27.08
CA LEU A 357 2.82 5.70 -27.03
C LEU A 357 2.26 7.11 -27.22
N GLY A 358 2.96 8.15 -26.71
CA GLY A 358 2.60 9.55 -26.85
C GLY A 358 1.56 10.06 -25.86
N LEU A 359 1.35 9.39 -24.73
CA LEU A 359 0.55 9.89 -23.61
C LEU A 359 1.47 10.56 -22.57
N PRO A 360 1.11 11.74 -22.04
CA PRO A 360 1.87 12.41 -20.99
C PRO A 360 1.93 11.59 -19.71
N TYR A 361 3.01 11.71 -18.96
CA TYR A 361 3.20 11.02 -17.69
C TYR A 361 3.99 11.85 -16.68
N THR A 362 3.91 11.43 -15.41
CA THR A 362 4.73 11.98 -14.33
C THR A 362 6.04 11.22 -14.25
N VAL A 363 7.19 11.91 -14.37
CA VAL A 363 8.52 11.34 -14.19
C VAL A 363 8.78 11.12 -12.70
N PRO A 364 8.88 9.86 -12.23
CA PRO A 364 9.04 9.57 -10.81
C PRO A 364 10.48 9.79 -10.33
N HIS A 365 10.62 10.31 -9.12
CA HIS A 365 11.90 10.46 -8.42
C HIS A 365 12.11 9.40 -7.34
N GLY A 366 11.09 8.62 -7.01
CA GLY A 366 11.18 7.53 -6.04
C GLY A 366 10.02 6.55 -6.16
N ALA A 367 10.01 5.55 -5.30
CA ALA A 367 9.12 4.40 -5.37
C ALA A 367 9.28 3.62 -6.70
N TYR A 368 8.23 3.05 -7.25
CA TYR A 368 8.29 2.34 -8.56
C TYR A 368 6.98 2.47 -9.33
N PHE A 369 6.36 3.64 -9.25
CA PHE A 369 5.11 3.94 -9.95
C PHE A 369 5.27 5.16 -10.86
N VAL A 370 4.46 5.15 -11.92
CA VAL A 370 4.29 6.26 -12.86
C VAL A 370 2.79 6.53 -12.98
N LEU A 371 2.38 7.78 -12.93
CA LEU A 371 1.04 8.21 -13.32
C LEU A 371 1.06 8.64 -14.78
N VAL A 372 0.24 8.00 -15.61
CA VAL A 372 0.09 8.31 -17.05
C VAL A 372 -1.24 9.04 -17.24
N ASN A 373 -1.21 10.19 -17.91
CA ASN A 373 -2.41 10.97 -18.20
C ASN A 373 -3.14 10.38 -19.42
N THR A 374 -4.41 10.08 -19.24
CA THR A 374 -5.25 9.44 -20.26
C THR A 374 -6.32 10.35 -20.85
N SER A 375 -6.24 11.67 -20.60
CA SER A 375 -7.24 12.62 -21.11
C SER A 375 -7.38 12.62 -22.63
N ARG A 376 -6.29 12.28 -23.35
CA ARG A 376 -6.24 12.17 -24.81
C ARG A 376 -6.67 10.81 -25.36
N LEU A 377 -6.86 9.80 -24.50
CA LEU A 377 -7.32 8.47 -24.92
C LEU A 377 -8.83 8.49 -25.16
N GLN A 378 -9.25 8.15 -26.38
CA GLN A 378 -10.65 8.12 -26.80
C GLN A 378 -11.15 6.69 -26.77
N ILE A 379 -12.04 6.39 -25.88
CA ILE A 379 -12.71 5.09 -25.83
C ILE A 379 -13.86 5.12 -26.85
N PRO A 380 -13.96 4.12 -27.77
CA PRO A 380 -15.07 4.04 -28.72
C PRO A 380 -16.44 4.08 -28.02
N ALA A 381 -17.40 4.79 -28.63
CA ALA A 381 -18.74 4.95 -28.04
C ALA A 381 -19.52 3.62 -27.94
N ASP A 382 -19.16 2.64 -28.75
CA ASP A 382 -19.72 1.29 -28.77
C ASP A 382 -18.95 0.29 -27.91
N PHE A 383 -17.94 0.74 -27.17
CA PHE A 383 -17.18 -0.13 -26.27
C PHE A 383 -18.06 -0.57 -25.10
N GLU A 384 -18.19 -1.86 -24.91
CA GLU A 384 -19.04 -2.45 -23.87
C GLU A 384 -18.44 -2.29 -22.49
N ILE A 385 -19.13 -1.57 -21.60
CA ILE A 385 -18.76 -1.40 -20.20
C ILE A 385 -19.44 -2.49 -19.39
N PRO A 386 -18.69 -3.38 -18.71
CA PRO A 386 -19.29 -4.45 -17.94
C PRO A 386 -19.95 -3.90 -16.66
N LYS A 387 -21.03 -4.54 -16.22
CA LYS A 387 -21.75 -4.19 -14.97
C LYS A 387 -20.84 -4.09 -13.74
N LEU A 388 -19.74 -4.84 -13.75
CA LEU A 388 -18.74 -4.87 -12.67
C LEU A 388 -18.13 -3.49 -12.39
N ILE A 389 -18.01 -2.63 -13.39
CA ILE A 389 -17.43 -1.29 -13.29
C ILE A 389 -18.44 -0.19 -13.65
N GLU A 390 -19.71 -0.52 -13.79
CA GLU A 390 -20.77 0.46 -14.04
C GLU A 390 -20.86 1.46 -12.88
N GLY A 391 -20.94 2.75 -13.20
CA GLY A 391 -20.99 3.84 -12.22
C GLY A 391 -19.65 4.19 -11.55
N ARG A 392 -18.54 3.55 -11.97
CA ARG A 392 -17.18 3.94 -11.56
C ARG A 392 -16.72 5.18 -12.34
N ALA A 393 -15.66 5.83 -11.84
CA ALA A 393 -15.07 6.99 -12.50
C ALA A 393 -14.41 6.62 -13.85
N LYS A 394 -14.12 7.64 -14.65
CA LYS A 394 -13.59 7.51 -16.01
C LYS A 394 -12.33 6.67 -16.12
N ASP A 395 -11.43 6.77 -15.16
CA ASP A 395 -10.17 6.00 -15.11
C ASP A 395 -10.41 4.47 -15.00
N TRP A 396 -11.47 4.03 -14.35
CA TRP A 396 -11.88 2.62 -14.32
C TRP A 396 -12.24 2.10 -15.70
N ILE A 397 -13.02 2.88 -16.44
CA ILE A 397 -13.40 2.54 -17.83
C ILE A 397 -12.15 2.53 -18.71
N CYS A 398 -11.27 3.51 -18.50
CA CYS A 398 -10.01 3.62 -19.22
C CYS A 398 -9.06 2.44 -18.92
N ALA A 399 -8.88 2.07 -17.67
CA ALA A 399 -8.06 0.92 -17.26
C ALA A 399 -8.64 -0.40 -17.83
N TRP A 400 -9.97 -0.52 -17.84
CA TRP A 400 -10.65 -1.68 -18.44
C TRP A 400 -10.44 -1.74 -19.95
N PHE A 401 -10.63 -0.62 -20.65
CA PHE A 401 -10.38 -0.53 -22.08
C PHE A 401 -8.94 -0.91 -22.45
N ILE A 402 -7.96 -0.41 -21.72
CA ILE A 402 -6.54 -0.76 -21.91
C ILE A 402 -6.31 -2.25 -21.67
N ALA A 403 -6.88 -2.83 -20.62
CA ALA A 403 -6.73 -4.25 -20.31
C ALA A 403 -7.31 -5.15 -21.40
N GLN A 404 -8.44 -4.77 -22.00
CA GLN A 404 -9.06 -5.54 -23.09
C GLN A 404 -8.34 -5.36 -24.44
N THR A 405 -7.91 -4.14 -24.75
CA THR A 405 -7.33 -3.79 -26.07
C THR A 405 -5.85 -4.12 -26.15
N ALA A 406 -5.07 -3.71 -25.14
CA ALA A 406 -3.62 -3.89 -25.12
C ALA A 406 -3.16 -5.11 -24.31
N LYS A 407 -4.06 -5.75 -23.55
CA LYS A 407 -3.74 -6.85 -22.63
C LYS A 407 -2.63 -6.46 -21.63
N VAL A 408 -2.72 -5.25 -21.12
CA VAL A 408 -1.86 -4.72 -20.05
C VAL A 408 -2.77 -4.16 -18.97
N VAL A 409 -2.54 -4.58 -17.72
CA VAL A 409 -3.35 -4.18 -16.59
C VAL A 409 -2.68 -3.00 -15.87
N PHE A 410 -3.46 -1.97 -15.63
CA PHE A 410 -3.13 -0.78 -14.84
C PHE A 410 -4.16 -0.62 -13.71
N ILE A 411 -3.88 0.31 -12.77
CA ILE A 411 -4.79 0.59 -11.67
C ILE A 411 -5.38 2.00 -11.83
N PRO A 412 -6.72 2.13 -11.75
CA PRO A 412 -7.39 3.43 -11.75
C PRO A 412 -7.13 4.18 -10.43
N PRO A 413 -6.57 5.39 -10.46
CA PRO A 413 -6.21 6.15 -9.26
C PRO A 413 -7.38 6.69 -8.44
N THR A 414 -8.60 6.76 -8.97
CA THR A 414 -9.74 7.27 -8.18
C THR A 414 -10.03 6.42 -6.93
N ASP A 415 -9.55 5.18 -6.86
CA ASP A 415 -9.57 4.38 -5.62
C ASP A 415 -8.60 4.91 -4.54
N PHE A 416 -7.73 5.84 -4.91
CA PHE A 416 -6.77 6.52 -4.02
C PHE A 416 -7.22 7.97 -3.73
N TYR A 417 -8.46 8.30 -4.04
CA TYR A 417 -9.09 9.59 -3.79
C TYR A 417 -10.45 9.41 -3.12
N SER A 418 -10.84 10.37 -2.32
CA SER A 418 -12.24 10.53 -1.90
C SER A 418 -13.13 10.81 -3.11
N LYS A 419 -14.39 10.48 -3.02
CA LYS A 419 -15.34 10.76 -4.14
C LYS A 419 -15.41 12.24 -4.50
N GLU A 420 -15.21 13.11 -3.53
CA GLU A 420 -15.19 14.57 -3.71
C GLU A 420 -14.06 15.00 -4.65
N HIS A 421 -12.94 14.29 -4.64
CA HIS A 421 -11.75 14.61 -5.42
C HIS A 421 -11.51 13.68 -6.61
N TRP A 422 -12.46 12.86 -7.02
CA TRP A 422 -12.31 11.97 -8.18
C TRP A 422 -11.90 12.70 -9.46
N SER A 423 -12.37 13.93 -9.67
CA SER A 423 -12.00 14.77 -10.81
C SER A 423 -10.49 15.02 -10.93
N LEU A 424 -9.73 14.91 -9.84
CA LEU A 424 -8.28 15.03 -9.83
C LEU A 424 -7.58 13.75 -10.29
N GLY A 425 -8.22 12.59 -10.09
CA GLY A 425 -7.68 11.27 -10.42
C GLY A 425 -8.18 10.67 -11.73
N GLU A 426 -9.40 11.00 -12.18
CA GLU A 426 -10.13 10.28 -13.24
C GLU A 426 -9.50 10.33 -14.64
N ASN A 427 -8.52 11.20 -14.86
CA ASN A 427 -7.75 11.28 -16.10
C ASN A 427 -6.35 10.65 -16.00
N TRP A 428 -6.10 9.89 -14.96
CA TRP A 428 -4.82 9.23 -14.74
C TRP A 428 -4.98 7.71 -14.67
N ILE A 429 -3.89 6.99 -14.91
CA ILE A 429 -3.74 5.57 -14.57
C ILE A 429 -2.39 5.35 -13.90
N ARG A 430 -2.32 4.44 -12.93
CA ARG A 430 -1.08 4.08 -12.26
C ARG A 430 -0.44 2.86 -12.91
N VAL A 431 0.84 2.99 -13.23
CA VAL A 431 1.70 1.94 -13.80
C VAL A 431 2.83 1.64 -12.84
N ALA A 432 3.09 0.35 -12.56
CA ALA A 432 4.21 -0.10 -11.75
C ALA A 432 5.34 -0.62 -12.64
N PHE A 433 6.57 -0.10 -12.47
CA PHE A 433 7.73 -0.58 -13.20
C PHE A 433 8.61 -1.59 -12.41
N CYS A 434 8.11 -2.09 -11.28
CA CYS A 434 8.74 -3.18 -10.55
C CYS A 434 8.51 -4.54 -11.23
N LYS A 435 8.83 -4.63 -12.51
CA LYS A 435 8.80 -5.84 -13.33
C LYS A 435 10.17 -6.03 -13.99
N ASP A 436 10.47 -7.25 -14.43
CA ASP A 436 11.69 -7.48 -15.20
C ASP A 436 11.65 -6.70 -16.53
N PRO A 437 12.82 -6.37 -17.12
CA PRO A 437 12.89 -5.56 -18.33
C PRO A 437 12.14 -6.17 -19.52
N ASP A 438 12.08 -7.49 -19.64
CA ASP A 438 11.41 -8.15 -20.77
C ASP A 438 9.89 -8.02 -20.65
N THR A 439 9.34 -8.18 -19.44
CA THR A 439 7.92 -7.90 -19.16
C THR A 439 7.57 -6.44 -19.47
N LEU A 440 8.44 -5.48 -19.12
CA LEU A 440 8.22 -4.06 -19.42
C LEU A 440 8.25 -3.79 -20.93
N ARG A 441 9.24 -4.32 -21.67
CA ARG A 441 9.31 -4.19 -23.14
C ARG A 441 8.08 -4.78 -23.82
N GLN A 442 7.67 -5.98 -23.44
CA GLN A 442 6.46 -6.61 -23.98
C GLN A 442 5.22 -5.78 -23.68
N ALA A 443 5.08 -5.26 -22.46
CA ALA A 443 3.93 -4.45 -22.08
C ALA A 443 3.89 -3.13 -22.89
N THR A 444 5.02 -2.43 -23.02
CA THR A 444 5.10 -1.17 -23.76
C THR A 444 4.86 -1.39 -25.27
N GLU A 445 5.29 -2.51 -25.83
CA GLU A 445 4.97 -2.88 -27.23
C GLU A 445 3.47 -3.13 -27.41
N ARG A 446 2.84 -3.88 -26.49
CA ARG A 446 1.38 -4.09 -26.53
C ARG A 446 0.58 -2.80 -26.39
N LEU A 447 1.05 -1.83 -25.62
CA LEU A 447 0.41 -0.53 -25.46
C LEU A 447 0.32 0.25 -26.79
N LEU A 448 1.18 -0.01 -27.78
CA LEU A 448 1.10 0.65 -29.09
C LEU A 448 -0.22 0.35 -29.83
N ALA A 449 -0.94 -0.71 -29.46
CA ALA A 449 -2.30 -0.97 -29.94
C ALA A 449 -3.30 0.13 -29.59
N LEU A 450 -2.98 0.98 -28.62
CA LEU A 450 -3.81 2.12 -28.21
C LEU A 450 -3.61 3.36 -29.09
N LYS A 451 -2.56 3.43 -29.93
CA LYS A 451 -2.26 4.61 -30.77
C LYS A 451 -3.45 5.10 -31.62
N PRO A 452 -4.24 4.21 -32.27
CA PRO A 452 -5.39 4.66 -33.06
C PRO A 452 -6.47 5.39 -32.24
N TYR A 453 -6.42 5.28 -30.93
CA TYR A 453 -7.39 5.87 -30.00
C TYR A 453 -6.85 7.12 -29.28
N ILE A 454 -5.62 7.55 -29.58
CA ILE A 454 -5.01 8.75 -28.97
C ILE A 454 -5.19 9.93 -29.91
N LYS A 455 -5.83 10.99 -29.44
CA LYS A 455 -5.92 12.26 -30.16
C LYS A 455 -4.60 13.00 -30.16
N ASP A 456 -4.30 13.70 -31.25
CA ASP A 456 -3.23 14.67 -31.30
C ASP A 456 -3.44 15.77 -30.23
N ALA A 457 -2.33 16.39 -29.83
CA ALA A 457 -2.32 17.40 -28.76
C ALA A 457 -3.03 18.69 -29.17
#